data_d4f71628754a9971842c3975b5cfc31d
#
_entry.id   d4f71628754a9971842c3975b5cfc31d
#
_cell.length_a   1.000
_cell.length_b   1.000
_cell.length_c   1.000
_cell.angle_alpha   90.00
_cell.angle_beta   90.00
_cell.angle_gamma   90.00
#
_symmetry.space_group_name_H-M   'P 1'
#
loop_
_entity.id
_entity.type
_entity.pdbx_description
1 polymer ?
#
loop_
_entity_poly.entity_id
_entity_poly.type
_entity_poly.pdbx_seq_one_letter_code
_entity_poly.pdbx_strand_id
1 'polypeptide(L)'
;MADTGTPEDILPGRFRDWFSARGWRPRAHQLELTQAALAGDSALLIAPTGGGKTLAGFLASLIELSAAPRSRPALHTLYISPLKALAVDVQRNLMQPAEEIGLDLRIESRTGDTPAAARQRQRKSPPDILLTTPEQLALFIASANAASFFADLRCVIIDEIHAIAPGKRGDLLALGLASLAEWAPDCRFIGLSATVREPGELANWLDLRPGCAAPRTIRAAGGARADLSILVSRERI
;
A
#
# COMPACT_ATOMS: atom_id res chain seq x y z
N MET A 1 26.54 5.54 -22.76
CA MET A 1 26.77 4.55 -21.69
C MET A 1 25.82 4.95 -20.57
N ALA A 2 24.72 4.21 -20.39
CA ALA A 2 23.78 4.46 -19.29
C ALA A 2 24.46 3.99 -17.99
N ASP A 3 24.55 4.91 -17.05
CA ASP A 3 25.02 4.65 -15.69
C ASP A 3 24.08 3.60 -15.06
N THR A 4 24.57 2.38 -14.91
CA THR A 4 23.85 1.29 -14.23
C THR A 4 24.05 1.48 -12.72
N GLY A 5 23.41 2.51 -12.15
CA GLY A 5 23.32 2.70 -10.71
C GLY A 5 22.85 1.40 -10.04
N THR A 6 23.36 1.12 -8.86
CA THR A 6 22.92 -0.06 -8.10
C THR A 6 21.42 0.06 -7.78
N PRO A 7 20.66 -1.05 -7.73
CA PRO A 7 19.23 -0.99 -7.38
C PRO A 7 18.94 -0.24 -6.08
N GLU A 8 19.91 -0.11 -5.20
CA GLU A 8 19.81 0.62 -3.92
C GLU A 8 19.90 2.15 -4.09
N ASP A 9 20.37 2.66 -5.24
CA ASP A 9 20.49 4.10 -5.50
C ASP A 9 19.14 4.81 -5.61
N ILE A 10 18.05 4.06 -5.77
CA ILE A 10 16.70 4.60 -5.77
C ILE A 10 16.26 5.11 -4.39
N LEU A 11 16.87 4.62 -3.31
CA LEU A 11 16.57 5.05 -1.95
C LEU A 11 17.38 6.30 -1.59
N PRO A 12 16.73 7.40 -1.15
CA PRO A 12 17.45 8.54 -0.57
C PRO A 12 18.33 8.14 0.60
N GLY A 13 19.42 8.89 0.86
CA GLY A 13 20.41 8.59 1.89
C GLY A 13 19.79 8.22 3.24
N ARG A 14 18.83 9.01 3.74
CA ARG A 14 18.14 8.75 5.03
C ARG A 14 17.46 7.38 5.12
N PHE A 15 16.95 6.86 4.00
CA PHE A 15 16.35 5.52 3.95
C PHE A 15 17.42 4.42 3.97
N ARG A 16 18.53 4.63 3.23
CA ARG A 16 19.66 3.70 3.26
C ARG A 16 20.28 3.60 4.65
N ASP A 17 20.44 4.76 5.30
CA ASP A 17 20.98 4.83 6.67
C ASP A 17 20.06 4.12 7.66
N TRP A 18 18.74 4.30 7.50
CA TRP A 18 17.74 3.61 8.33
C TRP A 18 17.79 2.08 8.19
N PHE A 19 17.86 1.57 6.94
CA PHE A 19 18.03 0.14 6.71
C PHE A 19 19.33 -0.37 7.33
N SER A 20 20.42 0.35 7.15
CA SER A 20 21.75 -0.01 7.69
C SER A 20 21.76 -0.01 9.21
N ALA A 21 21.17 0.98 9.88
CA ALA A 21 21.09 1.08 11.33
C ALA A 21 20.34 -0.11 11.96
N ARG A 22 19.41 -0.72 11.23
CA ARG A 22 18.68 -1.93 11.65
C ARG A 22 19.38 -3.25 11.26
N GLY A 23 20.52 -3.18 10.59
CA GLY A 23 21.17 -4.34 10.02
C GLY A 23 20.37 -5.01 8.90
N TRP A 24 19.46 -4.28 8.28
CA TRP A 24 18.60 -4.77 7.20
C TRP A 24 19.16 -4.36 5.83
N ARG A 25 18.81 -5.17 4.84
CA ARG A 25 19.01 -4.82 3.42
C ARG A 25 17.64 -4.77 2.74
N PRO A 26 17.38 -3.75 1.90
CA PRO A 26 16.19 -3.73 1.07
C PRO A 26 16.12 -4.99 0.21
N ARG A 27 14.96 -5.62 0.16
CA ARG A 27 14.75 -6.80 -0.70
C ARG A 27 14.54 -6.36 -2.15
N ALA A 28 14.96 -7.18 -3.11
CA ALA A 28 14.84 -6.86 -4.54
C ALA A 28 13.41 -6.42 -4.94
N HIS A 29 12.39 -7.16 -4.50
CA HIS A 29 11.00 -6.81 -4.79
C HIS A 29 10.52 -5.49 -4.13
N GLN A 30 11.13 -5.07 -3.02
CA GLN A 30 10.84 -3.78 -2.40
C GLN A 30 11.39 -2.65 -3.26
N LEU A 31 12.61 -2.79 -3.76
CA LEU A 31 13.23 -1.81 -4.65
C LEU A 31 12.53 -1.75 -6.00
N GLU A 32 12.17 -2.90 -6.58
CA GLU A 32 11.45 -2.97 -7.85
C GLU A 32 10.07 -2.31 -7.75
N LEU A 33 9.31 -2.57 -6.67
CA LEU A 33 8.03 -1.91 -6.43
C LEU A 33 8.19 -0.41 -6.22
N THR A 34 9.20 -0.01 -5.44
CA THR A 34 9.51 1.41 -5.22
C THR A 34 9.82 2.12 -6.53
N GLN A 35 10.63 1.50 -7.39
CA GLN A 35 10.97 2.04 -8.71
C GLN A 35 9.74 2.21 -9.59
N ALA A 36 8.90 1.18 -9.70
CA ALA A 36 7.67 1.25 -10.48
C ALA A 36 6.75 2.36 -9.96
N ALA A 37 6.55 2.41 -8.64
CA ALA A 37 5.69 3.40 -8.01
C ALA A 37 6.21 4.84 -8.18
N LEU A 38 7.52 5.09 -8.05
CA LEU A 38 8.10 6.42 -8.28
C LEU A 38 8.05 6.85 -9.76
N ALA A 39 7.99 5.88 -10.69
CA ALA A 39 7.73 6.16 -12.11
C ALA A 39 6.26 6.45 -12.41
N GLY A 40 5.35 6.33 -11.42
CA GLY A 40 3.91 6.52 -11.60
C GLY A 40 3.15 5.26 -12.01
N ASP A 41 3.83 4.12 -12.12
CA ASP A 41 3.21 2.87 -12.54
C ASP A 41 2.34 2.26 -11.43
N SER A 42 1.19 1.73 -11.81
CA SER A 42 0.44 0.80 -10.95
C SER A 42 1.13 -0.56 -10.94
N ALA A 43 1.10 -1.26 -9.79
CA ALA A 43 1.80 -2.54 -9.67
C ALA A 43 1.11 -3.50 -8.68
N LEU A 44 1.24 -4.79 -8.96
CA LEU A 44 0.84 -5.90 -8.09
C LEU A 44 2.09 -6.60 -7.54
N LEU A 45 2.29 -6.52 -6.23
CA LEU A 45 3.34 -7.27 -5.55
C LEU A 45 2.80 -8.59 -4.98
N ILE A 46 3.42 -9.68 -5.37
CA ILE A 46 3.14 -11.02 -4.84
C ILE A 46 4.33 -11.47 -4.01
N ALA A 47 4.12 -11.60 -2.70
CA ALA A 47 5.16 -12.03 -1.78
C ALA A 47 4.55 -12.81 -0.60
N PRO A 48 5.27 -13.78 -0.01
CA PRO A 48 4.77 -14.54 1.12
C PRO A 48 4.54 -13.64 2.34
N THR A 49 3.77 -14.14 3.32
CA THR A 49 3.62 -13.49 4.61
C THR A 49 5.00 -13.33 5.28
N GLY A 50 5.26 -12.20 5.91
CA GLY A 50 6.60 -11.87 6.42
C GLY A 50 7.59 -11.44 5.33
N GLY A 51 7.19 -11.39 4.06
CA GLY A 51 7.99 -10.94 2.92
C GLY A 51 8.28 -9.43 2.90
N GLY A 52 7.79 -8.64 3.86
CA GLY A 52 7.97 -7.19 3.88
C GLY A 52 7.10 -6.43 2.88
N LYS A 53 5.95 -7.02 2.47
CA LYS A 53 4.99 -6.43 1.53
C LYS A 53 4.52 -5.03 1.95
N THR A 54 4.11 -4.90 3.22
CA THR A 54 3.57 -3.63 3.72
C THR A 54 4.58 -2.51 3.59
N LEU A 55 5.83 -2.72 4.03
CA LEU A 55 6.89 -1.72 3.86
C LEU A 55 7.15 -1.43 2.37
N ALA A 56 7.18 -2.46 1.51
CA ALA A 56 7.35 -2.28 0.07
C ALA A 56 6.27 -1.36 -0.53
N GLY A 57 5.00 -1.54 -0.13
CA GLY A 57 3.89 -0.71 -0.58
C GLY A 57 4.02 0.76 -0.19
N PHE A 58 4.60 1.05 0.98
CA PHE A 58 4.73 2.41 1.49
C PHE A 58 6.01 3.13 1.13
N LEU A 59 7.10 2.43 0.74
CA LEU A 59 8.41 3.05 0.53
C LEU A 59 8.37 4.23 -0.45
N ALA A 60 7.73 4.08 -1.60
CA ALA A 60 7.61 5.17 -2.57
C ALA A 60 6.87 6.38 -1.97
N SER A 61 5.76 6.16 -1.28
CA SER A 61 4.99 7.22 -0.63
C SER A 61 5.78 7.93 0.47
N LEU A 62 6.55 7.19 1.26
CA LEU A 62 7.43 7.78 2.29
C LEU A 62 8.54 8.61 1.66
N ILE A 63 9.13 8.16 0.54
CA ILE A 63 10.15 8.89 -0.21
C ILE A 63 9.57 10.20 -0.75
N GLU A 64 8.41 10.15 -1.42
CA GLU A 64 7.75 11.35 -1.95
C GLU A 64 7.38 12.34 -0.85
N LEU A 65 6.82 11.86 0.26
CA LEU A 65 6.46 12.68 1.41
C LEU A 65 7.70 13.28 2.12
N SER A 66 8.87 12.64 1.95
CA SER A 66 10.13 13.12 2.51
C SER A 66 10.80 14.22 1.67
N ALA A 67 10.44 14.35 0.39
CA ALA A 67 11.14 15.19 -0.56
C ALA A 67 10.84 16.68 -0.40
N ALA A 68 9.60 17.05 -0.01
CA ALA A 68 9.22 18.44 0.17
C ALA A 68 8.11 18.60 1.24
N PRO A 69 8.21 19.66 2.08
CA PRO A 69 7.11 20.04 2.97
C PRO A 69 5.87 20.42 2.14
N ARG A 70 4.71 19.98 2.57
CA ARG A 70 3.45 20.34 1.91
C ARG A 70 2.98 21.72 2.37
N SER A 71 2.52 22.51 1.42
CA SER A 71 1.99 23.85 1.71
C SER A 71 0.64 23.83 2.44
N ARG A 72 -0.11 22.70 2.32
CA ARG A 72 -1.41 22.47 2.97
C ARG A 72 -1.62 21.01 3.32
N PRO A 73 -2.46 20.70 4.34
CA PRO A 73 -2.87 19.33 4.60
C PRO A 73 -3.61 18.75 3.39
N ALA A 74 -3.16 17.59 2.90
CA ALA A 74 -3.76 16.88 1.79
C ALA A 74 -3.47 15.38 1.90
N LEU A 75 -4.41 14.54 1.50
CA LEU A 75 -4.22 13.11 1.49
C LEU A 75 -3.30 12.71 0.33
N HIS A 76 -2.18 12.08 0.66
CA HIS A 76 -1.24 11.56 -0.34
C HIS A 76 -1.43 10.06 -0.61
N THR A 77 -1.59 9.29 0.46
CA THR A 77 -1.68 7.83 0.36
C THR A 77 -2.89 7.30 1.09
N LEU A 78 -3.67 6.50 0.38
CA LEU A 78 -4.78 5.74 0.93
C LEU A 78 -4.38 4.27 1.02
N TYR A 79 -4.42 3.68 2.22
CA TYR A 79 -4.20 2.26 2.42
C TYR A 79 -5.52 1.57 2.77
N ILE A 80 -5.83 0.50 2.06
CA ILE A 80 -7.08 -0.26 2.20
C ILE A 80 -6.76 -1.68 2.64
N SER A 81 -7.28 -2.06 3.81
CA SER A 81 -7.11 -3.39 4.39
C SER A 81 -8.46 -4.11 4.52
N PRO A 82 -8.51 -5.44 4.33
CA PRO A 82 -9.74 -6.21 4.51
C PRO A 82 -10.27 -6.21 5.95
N LEU A 83 -9.40 -5.98 6.93
CA LEU A 83 -9.71 -6.07 8.36
C LEU A 83 -9.32 -4.80 9.10
N LYS A 84 -10.20 -4.34 10.00
CA LYS A 84 -9.96 -3.16 10.85
C LYS A 84 -8.69 -3.30 11.71
N ALA A 85 -8.48 -4.48 12.32
CA ALA A 85 -7.33 -4.75 13.16
C ALA A 85 -6.01 -4.56 12.39
N LEU A 86 -5.94 -5.05 11.16
CA LEU A 86 -4.75 -4.87 10.29
C LEU A 86 -4.46 -3.40 10.01
N ALA A 87 -5.48 -2.58 9.77
CA ALA A 87 -5.28 -1.14 9.55
C ALA A 87 -4.64 -0.46 10.77
N VAL A 88 -5.04 -0.84 12.00
CA VAL A 88 -4.47 -0.29 13.24
C VAL A 88 -3.04 -0.79 13.46
N ASP A 89 -2.78 -2.08 13.23
CA ASP A 89 -1.44 -2.66 13.38
C ASP A 89 -0.47 -2.07 12.35
N VAL A 90 -0.91 -1.90 11.10
CA VAL A 90 -0.10 -1.25 10.06
C VAL A 90 0.17 0.20 10.40
N GLN A 91 -0.79 0.94 10.97
CA GLN A 91 -0.55 2.30 11.44
C GLN A 91 0.61 2.34 12.44
N ARG A 92 0.59 1.50 13.47
CA ARG A 92 1.67 1.42 14.47
C ARG A 92 3.00 1.05 13.83
N ASN A 93 3.00 0.03 12.97
CA ASN A 93 4.20 -0.46 12.30
C ASN A 93 4.76 0.52 11.27
N LEU A 94 3.98 1.49 10.78
CA LEU A 94 4.42 2.52 9.85
C LEU A 94 4.90 3.78 10.56
N MET A 95 4.29 4.13 11.71
CA MET A 95 4.69 5.31 12.49
C MET A 95 6.14 5.19 12.96
N GLN A 96 6.55 4.04 13.47
CA GLN A 96 7.91 3.84 13.95
C GLN A 96 8.98 4.05 12.85
N PRO A 97 8.92 3.42 11.66
CA PRO A 97 9.81 3.74 10.56
C PRO A 97 9.81 5.21 10.15
N ALA A 98 8.63 5.84 10.09
CA ALA A 98 8.53 7.25 9.73
C ALA A 98 9.27 8.15 10.74
N GLU A 99 9.06 7.94 12.03
CA GLU A 99 9.74 8.66 13.11
C GLU A 99 11.26 8.44 13.08
N GLU A 100 11.72 7.19 12.91
CA GLU A 100 13.14 6.84 12.85
C GLU A 100 13.86 7.42 11.63
N ILE A 101 13.17 7.55 10.50
CA ILE A 101 13.67 8.23 9.30
C ILE A 101 13.63 9.76 9.45
N GLY A 102 12.98 10.28 10.50
CA GLY A 102 12.82 11.70 10.77
C GLY A 102 11.74 12.37 9.90
N LEU A 103 10.66 11.65 9.60
CA LEU A 103 9.52 12.15 8.85
C LEU A 103 8.41 12.60 9.80
N ASP A 104 8.03 13.88 9.72
CA ASP A 104 6.86 14.42 10.44
C ASP A 104 5.60 14.19 9.59
N LEU A 105 5.00 13.01 9.73
CA LEU A 105 3.84 12.58 8.96
C LEU A 105 2.62 12.32 9.84
N ARG A 106 1.48 12.79 9.37
CA ARG A 106 0.20 12.46 9.97
C ARG A 106 -0.36 11.18 9.36
N ILE A 107 -0.25 10.09 10.12
CA ILE A 107 -0.73 8.77 9.75
C ILE A 107 -1.94 8.44 10.61
N GLU A 108 -3.12 8.36 10.02
CA GLU A 108 -4.36 8.14 10.75
C GLU A 108 -5.16 6.98 10.17
N SER A 109 -5.94 6.32 11.03
CA SER A 109 -6.90 5.30 10.60
C SER A 109 -8.33 5.83 10.60
N ARG A 110 -9.14 5.32 9.66
CA ARG A 110 -10.58 5.55 9.59
C ARG A 110 -11.29 4.22 9.39
N THR A 111 -11.82 3.71 10.47
CA THR A 111 -12.57 2.45 10.53
C THR A 111 -14.01 2.70 11.02
N GLY A 112 -14.83 1.66 11.12
CA GLY A 112 -16.18 1.77 11.69
C GLY A 112 -16.19 2.34 13.11
N ASP A 113 -15.12 2.14 13.86
CA ASP A 113 -15.00 2.53 15.27
C ASP A 113 -14.41 3.96 15.45
N THR A 114 -14.00 4.61 14.37
CA THR A 114 -13.44 5.98 14.44
C THR A 114 -14.51 6.97 14.91
N PRO A 115 -14.27 7.73 16.01
CA PRO A 115 -15.24 8.68 16.54
C PRO A 115 -15.66 9.76 15.54
N ALA A 116 -16.90 10.24 15.63
CA ALA A 116 -17.43 11.26 14.72
C ALA A 116 -16.58 12.54 14.69
N ALA A 117 -16.09 12.99 15.84
CA ALA A 117 -15.21 14.15 15.94
C ALA A 117 -13.88 13.96 15.17
N ALA A 118 -13.29 12.76 15.25
CA ALA A 118 -12.08 12.43 14.50
C ALA A 118 -12.36 12.40 13.00
N ARG A 119 -13.48 11.80 12.56
CA ARG A 119 -13.89 11.81 11.16
C ARG A 119 -14.10 13.21 10.61
N GLN A 120 -14.69 14.12 11.42
CA GLN A 120 -14.89 15.51 11.04
C GLN A 120 -13.55 16.26 10.92
N ARG A 121 -12.63 16.06 11.87
CA ARG A 121 -11.27 16.62 11.82
C ARG A 121 -10.54 16.15 10.55
N GLN A 122 -10.54 14.84 10.25
CA GLN A 122 -9.92 14.26 9.06
C GLN A 122 -10.43 14.90 7.76
N ARG A 123 -11.75 15.21 7.70
CA ARG A 123 -12.34 15.90 6.53
C ARG A 123 -11.83 17.32 6.37
N LYS A 124 -11.66 18.07 7.47
CA LYS A 124 -11.20 19.46 7.45
C LYS A 124 -9.69 19.58 7.26
N SER A 125 -8.95 18.63 7.79
CA SER A 125 -7.49 18.57 7.74
C SER A 125 -7.09 17.13 7.44
N PRO A 126 -6.99 16.74 6.15
CA PRO A 126 -6.61 15.40 5.74
C PRO A 126 -5.25 14.99 6.30
N PRO A 127 -5.05 13.73 6.75
CA PRO A 127 -3.73 13.20 7.08
C PRO A 127 -2.92 13.00 5.78
N ASP A 128 -1.60 12.80 5.91
CA ASP A 128 -0.75 12.44 4.78
C ASP A 128 -1.03 11.01 4.31
N ILE A 129 -1.26 10.11 5.26
CA ILE A 129 -1.58 8.70 5.02
C ILE A 129 -2.85 8.35 5.79
N LEU A 130 -3.86 7.84 5.10
CA LEU A 130 -5.11 7.36 5.68
C LEU A 130 -5.25 5.85 5.49
N LEU A 131 -5.42 5.11 6.58
CA LEU A 131 -5.67 3.68 6.57
C LEU A 131 -7.17 3.41 6.77
N THR A 132 -7.77 2.56 5.94
CA THR A 132 -9.21 2.33 5.96
C THR A 132 -9.59 0.91 5.55
N THR A 133 -10.90 0.63 5.47
CA THR A 133 -11.47 -0.61 4.91
C THR A 133 -12.33 -0.30 3.70
N PRO A 134 -12.64 -1.29 2.83
CA PRO A 134 -13.49 -1.09 1.66
C PRO A 134 -14.84 -0.44 1.99
N GLU A 135 -15.47 -0.86 3.09
CA GLU A 135 -16.77 -0.35 3.52
C GLU A 135 -16.70 1.12 3.94
N GLN A 136 -15.62 1.51 4.63
CA GLN A 136 -15.45 2.91 5.05
C GLN A 136 -15.08 3.81 3.88
N LEU A 137 -14.34 3.30 2.89
CA LEU A 137 -14.09 4.01 1.64
C LEU A 137 -15.40 4.27 0.90
N ALA A 138 -16.26 3.26 0.74
CA ALA A 138 -17.56 3.42 0.08
C ALA A 138 -18.43 4.47 0.76
N LEU A 139 -18.50 4.47 2.10
CA LEU A 139 -19.19 5.50 2.87
C LEU A 139 -18.58 6.89 2.70
N PHE A 140 -17.28 6.98 2.51
CA PHE A 140 -16.61 8.26 2.30
C PHE A 140 -16.87 8.81 0.90
N ILE A 141 -16.77 7.97 -0.13
CA ILE A 141 -17.03 8.34 -1.53
C ILE A 141 -18.46 8.85 -1.72
N ALA A 142 -19.44 8.30 -1.01
CA ALA A 142 -20.81 8.77 -1.01
C ALA A 142 -21.01 10.17 -0.38
N SER A 143 -19.96 10.78 0.20
CA SER A 143 -20.08 12.11 0.81
C SER A 143 -19.85 13.24 -0.20
N ALA A 144 -20.55 14.38 -0.02
CA ALA A 144 -20.49 15.53 -0.94
C ALA A 144 -19.07 16.10 -1.15
N ASN A 145 -18.15 15.92 -0.20
CA ASN A 145 -16.79 16.47 -0.27
C ASN A 145 -15.74 15.42 -0.67
N ALA A 146 -16.15 14.25 -1.16
CA ALA A 146 -15.23 13.17 -1.48
C ALA A 146 -14.23 13.58 -2.57
N ALA A 147 -14.69 14.11 -3.68
CA ALA A 147 -13.83 14.51 -4.79
C ALA A 147 -12.73 15.50 -4.35
N SER A 148 -13.07 16.53 -3.59
CA SER A 148 -12.08 17.49 -3.10
C SER A 148 -11.12 16.91 -2.06
N PHE A 149 -11.58 15.94 -1.26
CA PHE A 149 -10.73 15.27 -0.26
C PHE A 149 -9.68 14.38 -0.92
N PHE A 150 -10.02 13.71 -2.01
CA PHE A 150 -9.14 12.78 -2.71
C PHE A 150 -8.39 13.39 -3.91
N ALA A 151 -8.61 14.67 -4.23
CA ALA A 151 -8.02 15.32 -5.41
C ALA A 151 -6.47 15.31 -5.45
N ASP A 152 -5.81 15.29 -4.30
CA ASP A 152 -4.34 15.28 -4.21
C ASP A 152 -3.77 13.86 -3.98
N LEU A 153 -4.62 12.82 -4.09
CA LEU A 153 -4.21 11.44 -3.86
C LEU A 153 -3.20 11.00 -4.93
N ARG A 154 -2.09 10.43 -4.49
CA ARG A 154 -0.99 9.95 -5.35
C ARG A 154 -0.85 8.44 -5.36
N CYS A 155 -1.28 7.78 -4.30
CA CYS A 155 -1.12 6.34 -4.16
C CYS A 155 -2.30 5.71 -3.41
N VAL A 156 -2.85 4.64 -3.97
CA VAL A 156 -3.77 3.73 -3.28
C VAL A 156 -3.07 2.39 -3.11
N ILE A 157 -2.94 1.94 -1.86
CA ILE A 157 -2.38 0.63 -1.53
C ILE A 157 -3.50 -0.28 -1.08
N ILE A 158 -3.68 -1.42 -1.73
CA ILE A 158 -4.71 -2.42 -1.40
C ILE A 158 -4.00 -3.66 -0.87
N ASP A 159 -4.11 -3.88 0.43
CA ASP A 159 -3.48 -5.03 1.08
C ASP A 159 -4.39 -6.27 1.03
N GLU A 160 -3.74 -7.43 0.98
CA GLU A 160 -4.41 -8.73 0.84
C GLU A 160 -5.50 -8.72 -0.27
N ILE A 161 -5.17 -8.08 -1.40
CA ILE A 161 -6.09 -7.86 -2.53
C ILE A 161 -6.76 -9.17 -2.98
N HIS A 162 -6.06 -10.31 -2.89
CA HIS A 162 -6.59 -11.63 -3.23
C HIS A 162 -7.78 -12.05 -2.34
N ALA A 163 -7.87 -11.52 -1.13
CA ALA A 163 -8.99 -11.77 -0.21
C ALA A 163 -10.14 -10.79 -0.41
N ILE A 164 -9.90 -9.65 -1.05
CA ILE A 164 -10.91 -8.60 -1.26
C ILE A 164 -11.53 -8.74 -2.66
N ALA A 165 -10.72 -8.86 -3.70
CA ALA A 165 -11.14 -8.81 -5.10
C ALA A 165 -12.27 -9.80 -5.45
N PRO A 166 -12.27 -11.05 -4.96
CA PRO A 166 -13.40 -11.94 -5.20
C PRO A 166 -14.66 -11.53 -4.44
N GLY A 167 -15.79 -11.42 -5.14
CA GLY A 167 -17.11 -11.25 -4.55
C GLY A 167 -17.50 -9.80 -4.23
N LYS A 168 -18.61 -9.62 -3.54
CA LYS A 168 -19.31 -8.34 -3.32
C LYS A 168 -18.46 -7.23 -2.71
N ARG A 169 -17.49 -7.57 -1.86
CA ARG A 169 -16.56 -6.57 -1.29
C ARG A 169 -15.60 -6.03 -2.34
N GLY A 170 -15.19 -6.90 -3.27
CA GLY A 170 -14.37 -6.51 -4.43
C GLY A 170 -15.14 -5.60 -5.37
N ASP A 171 -16.40 -5.94 -5.68
CA ASP A 171 -17.25 -5.08 -6.52
C ASP A 171 -17.44 -3.70 -5.91
N LEU A 172 -17.70 -3.63 -4.59
CA LEU A 172 -17.82 -2.38 -3.85
C LEU A 172 -16.51 -1.56 -3.90
N LEU A 173 -15.37 -2.23 -3.74
CA LEU A 173 -14.08 -1.57 -3.80
C LEU A 173 -13.77 -1.09 -5.22
N ALA A 174 -14.06 -1.88 -6.26
CA ALA A 174 -13.83 -1.51 -7.65
C ALA A 174 -14.57 -0.22 -8.03
N LEU A 175 -15.83 -0.06 -7.59
CA LEU A 175 -16.58 1.20 -7.75
C LEU A 175 -15.87 2.36 -7.06
N GLY A 176 -15.33 2.12 -5.87
CA GLY A 176 -14.55 3.11 -5.14
C GLY A 176 -13.27 3.51 -5.87
N LEU A 177 -12.53 2.54 -6.38
CA LEU A 177 -11.29 2.79 -7.14
C LEU A 177 -11.56 3.56 -8.43
N ALA A 178 -12.67 3.27 -9.13
CA ALA A 178 -13.08 4.02 -10.31
C ALA A 178 -13.32 5.50 -10.00
N SER A 179 -14.00 5.81 -8.89
CA SER A 179 -14.20 7.19 -8.44
C SER A 179 -12.89 7.88 -8.08
N LEU A 180 -11.98 7.19 -7.38
CA LEU A 180 -10.66 7.73 -7.04
C LEU A 180 -9.82 8.00 -8.29
N ALA A 181 -9.87 7.14 -9.30
CA ALA A 181 -9.18 7.32 -10.57
C ALA A 181 -9.69 8.53 -11.36
N GLU A 182 -10.99 8.84 -11.26
CA GLU A 182 -11.58 10.04 -11.86
C GLU A 182 -11.14 11.32 -11.15
N TRP A 183 -11.13 11.32 -9.80
CA TRP A 183 -10.83 12.51 -9.01
C TRP A 183 -9.33 12.79 -8.86
N ALA A 184 -8.51 11.77 -9.00
CA ALA A 184 -7.05 11.83 -8.92
C ALA A 184 -6.42 11.02 -10.08
N PRO A 185 -6.42 11.55 -11.30
CA PRO A 185 -5.98 10.81 -12.51
C PRO A 185 -4.51 10.38 -12.47
N ASP A 186 -3.66 11.11 -11.74
CA ASP A 186 -2.24 10.76 -11.55
C ASP A 186 -2.00 9.75 -10.42
N CYS A 187 -3.07 9.25 -9.80
CA CYS A 187 -2.96 8.27 -8.71
C CYS A 187 -2.55 6.90 -9.25
N ARG A 188 -1.56 6.28 -8.64
CA ARG A 188 -1.18 4.89 -8.91
C ARG A 188 -1.86 3.93 -7.93
N PHE A 189 -2.10 2.71 -8.39
CA PHE A 189 -2.71 1.64 -7.60
C PHE A 189 -1.69 0.53 -7.33
N ILE A 190 -1.45 0.24 -6.07
CA ILE A 190 -0.51 -0.79 -5.60
C ILE A 190 -1.31 -1.91 -4.93
N GLY A 191 -1.30 -3.10 -5.51
CA GLY A 191 -1.86 -4.30 -4.92
C GLY A 191 -0.80 -5.10 -4.17
N LEU A 192 -1.09 -5.50 -2.93
CA LEU A 192 -0.24 -6.40 -2.15
C LEU A 192 -0.99 -7.72 -1.96
N SER A 193 -0.34 -8.82 -2.31
CA SER A 193 -0.96 -10.14 -2.27
C SER A 193 -0.01 -11.20 -1.74
N ALA A 194 -0.58 -12.22 -1.08
CA ALA A 194 0.09 -13.50 -0.93
C ALA A 194 0.17 -14.21 -2.30
N THR A 195 0.74 -15.41 -2.33
CA THR A 195 0.83 -16.20 -3.56
C THR A 195 -0.57 -16.54 -4.10
N VAL A 196 -0.81 -16.23 -5.37
CA VAL A 196 -2.08 -16.47 -6.09
C VAL A 196 -1.83 -17.27 -7.36
N ARG A 197 -2.86 -17.97 -7.84
CA ARG A 197 -2.78 -18.80 -9.05
C ARG A 197 -2.77 -17.94 -10.31
N GLU A 198 -3.69 -16.97 -10.41
CA GLU A 198 -3.94 -16.13 -11.58
C GLU A 198 -3.61 -14.66 -11.31
N PRO A 199 -2.31 -14.28 -11.31
CA PRO A 199 -1.91 -12.90 -11.03
C PRO A 199 -2.39 -11.88 -12.06
N GLY A 200 -2.55 -12.31 -13.32
CA GLY A 200 -2.97 -11.43 -14.41
C GLY A 200 -4.39 -10.89 -14.21
N GLU A 201 -5.33 -11.75 -13.78
CA GLU A 201 -6.69 -11.32 -13.47
C GLU A 201 -6.71 -10.29 -12.34
N LEU A 202 -5.90 -10.53 -11.30
CA LEU A 202 -5.82 -9.65 -10.16
C LEU A 202 -5.15 -8.30 -10.50
N ALA A 203 -4.14 -8.31 -11.37
CA ALA A 203 -3.52 -7.10 -11.89
C ALA A 203 -4.52 -6.28 -12.72
N ASN A 204 -5.27 -6.92 -13.62
CA ASN A 204 -6.30 -6.25 -14.42
C ASN A 204 -7.43 -5.67 -13.56
N TRP A 205 -7.78 -6.35 -12.46
CA TRP A 205 -8.77 -5.85 -11.52
C TRP A 205 -8.27 -4.61 -10.74
N LEU A 206 -6.97 -4.50 -10.52
CA LEU A 206 -6.36 -3.47 -9.67
C LEU A 206 -6.49 -2.07 -10.29
N ASP A 207 -6.33 -1.93 -11.59
CA ASP A 207 -6.34 -0.64 -12.29
C ASP A 207 -7.28 -0.70 -13.49
N LEU A 208 -8.46 -0.11 -13.32
CA LEU A 208 -9.54 -0.11 -14.29
C LEU A 208 -9.53 1.12 -15.21
N ARG A 209 -8.51 1.97 -15.17
CA ARG A 209 -8.43 3.19 -15.98
C ARG A 209 -8.31 2.86 -17.47
N PRO A 210 -9.19 3.38 -18.32
CA PRO A 210 -9.10 3.15 -19.76
C PRO A 210 -7.82 3.75 -20.35
N GLY A 211 -7.12 2.96 -21.16
CA GLY A 211 -5.90 3.41 -21.87
C GLY A 211 -4.63 3.46 -21.03
N CYS A 212 -4.67 3.13 -19.76
CA CYS A 212 -3.46 2.97 -18.94
C CYS A 212 -2.76 1.62 -19.25
N ALA A 213 -1.45 1.58 -19.07
CA ALA A 213 -0.71 0.33 -19.13
C ALA A 213 -1.18 -0.63 -18.03
N ALA A 214 -1.21 -1.93 -18.32
CA ALA A 214 -1.53 -2.93 -17.31
C ALA A 214 -0.56 -2.85 -16.12
N PRO A 215 -1.03 -3.00 -14.87
CA PRO A 215 -0.18 -2.96 -13.69
C PRO A 215 0.98 -3.97 -13.77
N ARG A 216 2.17 -3.55 -13.38
CA ARG A 216 3.35 -4.43 -13.35
C ARG A 216 3.16 -5.50 -12.28
N THR A 217 3.35 -6.77 -12.65
CA THR A 217 3.35 -7.87 -11.68
C THR A 217 4.79 -8.13 -11.21
N ILE A 218 5.03 -7.90 -9.92
CA ILE A 218 6.30 -8.11 -9.25
C ILE A 218 6.18 -9.31 -8.33
N ARG A 219 7.12 -10.25 -8.41
CA ARG A 219 7.13 -11.45 -7.57
C ARG A 219 8.35 -11.46 -6.68
N ALA A 220 8.15 -11.60 -5.37
CA ALA A 220 9.28 -11.87 -4.50
C ALA A 220 9.91 -13.21 -4.90
N ALA A 221 11.23 -13.22 -5.03
CA ALA A 221 11.96 -14.49 -5.15
C ALA A 221 11.62 -15.37 -3.94
N GLY A 222 11.35 -16.67 -4.17
CA GLY A 222 10.87 -17.59 -3.16
C GLY A 222 11.68 -17.50 -1.88
N GLY A 223 11.00 -17.33 -0.74
CA GLY A 223 11.60 -17.51 0.58
C GLY A 223 12.08 -18.96 0.74
N ALA A 224 12.96 -19.21 1.73
CA ALA A 224 13.46 -20.53 2.05
C ALA A 224 12.30 -21.55 2.03
N ARG A 225 12.46 -22.64 1.29
CA ARG A 225 11.52 -23.76 1.30
C ARG A 225 11.44 -24.27 2.74
N ALA A 226 10.24 -24.22 3.32
CA ALA A 226 10.02 -24.93 4.56
C ALA A 226 10.12 -26.42 4.26
N ASP A 227 11.07 -27.12 4.87
CA ASP A 227 11.17 -28.56 4.82
C ASP A 227 10.14 -29.12 5.81
N LEU A 228 8.98 -29.50 5.31
CA LEU A 228 7.88 -30.02 6.10
C LEU A 228 8.01 -31.54 6.19
N SER A 229 8.53 -32.04 7.31
CA SER A 229 8.48 -33.47 7.65
C SER A 229 7.20 -33.78 8.42
N ILE A 230 6.26 -34.50 7.81
CA ILE A 230 5.06 -35.00 8.48
C ILE A 230 5.40 -36.32 9.15
N LEU A 231 5.58 -36.32 10.48
CA LEU A 231 5.70 -37.53 11.28
C LEU A 231 4.30 -38.03 11.65
N VAL A 232 3.88 -39.11 11.02
CA VAL A 232 2.65 -39.82 11.39
C VAL A 232 2.99 -40.79 12.51
N SER A 233 2.65 -40.45 13.76
CA SER A 233 2.70 -41.40 14.87
C SER A 233 1.56 -42.42 14.73
N ARG A 234 1.90 -43.70 14.59
CA ARG A 234 0.95 -44.79 14.68
C ARG A 234 0.93 -45.30 16.13
N GLU A 235 0.35 -44.57 17.04
CA GLU A 235 -0.09 -45.18 18.30
C GLU A 235 -1.46 -45.82 18.07
N ARG A 236 -1.52 -47.15 18.20
CA ARG A 236 -2.80 -47.89 18.32
C ARG A 236 -3.28 -47.67 19.77
N ILE A 237 -4.48 -47.08 19.89
CA ILE A 237 -5.30 -47.15 21.11
C ILE A 237 -5.85 -48.55 21.27
#